data_0c1d14c69b3069af176725d8469b10ed
#
_entry.id   0c1d14c69b3069af176725d8469b10ed
#
_cell.length_a   1.000
_cell.length_b   1.000
_cell.length_c   1.000
_cell.angle_alpha   90.00
_cell.angle_beta   90.00
_cell.angle_gamma   90.00
#
_symmetry.space_group_name_H-M   'P 1'
#
loop_
_entity.id
_entity.type
_entity.pdbx_description
1 polymer ?
#
loop_
_entity_poly.entity_id
_entity_poly.type
_entity_poly.pdbx_seq_one_letter_code
_entity_poly.pdbx_strand_id
1 'polypeptide(L)' 'MNKIEELSYHDAINTYRRELIVGALATAQGNRAAAAKALGLHRTHLLKIMRALAIN' A
#
# COMPACT_ATOMS: atom_id res chain seq x y z
N MET A 1 -11.07 -23.48 9.23
CA MET A 1 -10.45 -22.19 9.52
C MET A 1 -11.39 -21.34 10.34
N ASN A 2 -10.86 -20.58 11.21
CA ASN A 2 -11.67 -19.79 12.13
C ASN A 2 -11.48 -18.29 11.85
N LYS A 3 -12.25 -17.48 12.58
CA LYS A 3 -12.21 -16.03 12.39
C LYS A 3 -10.84 -15.42 12.67
N ILE A 4 -10.09 -16.01 13.60
CA ILE A 4 -8.77 -15.51 13.94
C ILE A 4 -7.85 -15.59 12.73
N GLU A 5 -7.91 -16.70 11.99
CA GLU A 5 -7.11 -16.85 10.78
C GLU A 5 -7.54 -15.87 9.71
N GLU A 6 -8.85 -15.60 9.56
CA GLU A 6 -9.34 -14.61 8.61
C GLU A 6 -8.81 -13.21 8.94
N LEU A 7 -8.86 -12.83 10.22
CA LEU A 7 -8.35 -11.54 10.65
C LEU A 7 -6.85 -11.43 10.40
N SER A 8 -6.12 -12.51 10.67
CA SER A 8 -4.68 -12.52 10.41
C SER A 8 -4.39 -12.39 8.93
N TYR A 9 -5.22 -12.99 8.07
CA TYR A 9 -5.06 -12.85 6.64
C TYR A 9 -5.22 -11.41 6.20
N HIS A 10 -6.28 -10.73 6.63
CA HIS A 10 -6.50 -9.33 6.28
C HIS A 10 -5.41 -8.43 6.80
N ASP A 11 -4.97 -8.66 8.04
CA ASP A 11 -3.87 -7.89 8.61
C ASP A 11 -2.58 -8.07 7.82
N ALA A 12 -2.28 -9.30 7.44
CA ALA A 12 -1.08 -9.60 6.66
C ALA A 12 -1.12 -8.92 5.28
N ILE A 13 -2.28 -8.95 4.62
CA ILE A 13 -2.44 -8.29 3.32
C ILE A 13 -2.27 -6.79 3.46
N ASN A 14 -2.88 -6.19 4.47
CA ASN A 14 -2.79 -4.74 4.66
C ASN A 14 -1.37 -4.32 5.04
N THR A 15 -0.69 -5.11 5.85
CA THR A 15 0.70 -4.84 6.21
C THR A 15 1.59 -4.91 4.97
N TYR A 16 1.40 -5.91 4.13
CA TYR A 16 2.18 -6.05 2.91
C TYR A 16 1.94 -4.89 1.96
N ARG A 17 0.67 -4.49 1.78
CA ARG A 17 0.35 -3.33 0.94
C ARG A 17 1.04 -2.08 1.45
N ARG A 18 1.01 -1.86 2.75
CA ARG A 18 1.64 -0.69 3.36
C ARG A 18 3.14 -0.70 3.09
N GLU A 19 3.77 -1.84 3.29
CA GLU A 19 5.22 -1.97 3.06
C GLU A 19 5.58 -1.71 1.61
N LEU A 20 4.79 -2.22 0.68
CA LEU A 20 5.03 -1.98 -0.74
C LEU A 20 4.95 -0.50 -1.07
N ILE A 21 3.92 0.18 -0.58
CA ILE A 21 3.70 1.59 -0.89
C ILE A 21 4.74 2.46 -0.22
N VAL A 22 5.01 2.22 1.07
CA VAL A 22 6.01 2.99 1.80
C VAL A 22 7.39 2.80 1.16
N GLY A 23 7.72 1.57 0.78
CA GLY A 23 8.98 1.30 0.10
C GLY A 23 9.09 2.01 -1.23
N ALA A 24 8.03 1.98 -2.03
CA ALA A 24 8.03 2.67 -3.33
C ALA A 24 8.14 4.17 -3.17
N LEU A 25 7.46 4.74 -2.16
CA LEU A 25 7.55 6.16 -1.87
C LEU A 25 8.95 6.55 -1.42
N ALA A 26 9.58 5.72 -0.59
CA ALA A 26 10.95 5.98 -0.14
C ALA A 26 11.92 5.97 -1.32
N THR A 27 11.81 4.99 -2.19
CA THR A 27 12.65 4.89 -3.38
C THR A 27 12.43 6.08 -4.30
N ALA A 28 11.20 6.56 -4.41
CA ALA A 28 10.85 7.69 -5.26
C ALA A 28 11.04 9.04 -4.55
N GLN A 29 11.60 9.03 -3.34
CA GLN A 29 11.85 10.24 -2.56
C GLN A 29 10.59 11.06 -2.33
N GLY A 30 9.48 10.37 -2.08
CA GLY A 30 8.20 11.02 -1.80
C GLY A 30 7.40 11.38 -3.04
N ASN A 31 7.94 11.14 -4.23
CA ASN A 31 7.24 11.44 -5.47
C ASN A 31 6.16 10.38 -5.72
N ARG A 32 4.91 10.74 -5.48
CA ARG A 32 3.79 9.80 -5.58
C ARG A 32 3.56 9.30 -7.00
N ALA A 33 3.74 10.18 -7.99
CA ALA A 33 3.58 9.77 -9.37
C ALA A 33 4.63 8.72 -9.76
N ALA A 34 5.87 8.92 -9.35
CA ALA A 34 6.95 7.97 -9.63
C ALA A 34 6.71 6.66 -8.88
N ALA A 35 6.25 6.74 -7.62
CA ALA A 35 5.94 5.54 -6.84
C ALA A 35 4.82 4.73 -7.50
N ALA A 36 3.76 5.41 -7.95
CA ALA A 36 2.66 4.74 -8.63
C ALA A 36 3.14 4.04 -9.89
N LYS A 37 3.97 4.71 -10.67
CA LYS A 37 4.53 4.13 -11.89
C LYS A 37 5.34 2.89 -11.58
N ALA A 38 6.17 2.94 -10.53
CA ALA A 38 6.98 1.80 -10.12
C ALA A 38 6.12 0.60 -9.72
N LEU A 39 4.94 0.86 -9.14
CA LEU A 39 4.01 -0.17 -8.71
C LEU A 39 3.04 -0.62 -9.81
N GLY A 40 3.12 0.01 -10.99
CA GLY A 40 2.19 -0.28 -12.08
C GLY A 40 0.79 0.23 -11.82
N LEU A 41 0.65 1.30 -11.04
CA LEU A 41 -0.63 1.86 -10.67
C LEU A 41 -0.79 3.26 -11.23
N HIS A 42 -2.05 3.67 -11.43
CA HIS A 42 -2.37 5.07 -11.67
C HIS A 42 -2.17 5.86 -10.38
N ARG A 43 -1.71 7.11 -10.51
CA ARG A 43 -1.51 7.97 -9.36
C ARG A 43 -2.79 8.07 -8.50
N THR A 44 -3.94 8.23 -9.15
CA THR A 44 -5.21 8.33 -8.44
C THR A 44 -5.49 7.07 -7.64
N HIS A 45 -5.21 5.91 -8.21
CA HIS A 45 -5.40 4.63 -7.51
C HIS A 45 -4.47 4.53 -6.31
N LEU A 46 -3.21 4.92 -6.48
CA LEU A 46 -2.26 4.94 -5.38
C LEU A 46 -2.76 5.81 -4.24
N LEU A 47 -3.25 7.01 -4.56
CA LEU A 47 -3.75 7.94 -3.52
C LEU A 47 -4.94 7.35 -2.77
N LYS A 48 -5.82 6.64 -3.47
CA LYS A 48 -6.95 5.97 -2.82
C LYS A 48 -6.47 4.91 -1.84
N ILE A 49 -5.50 4.10 -2.24
CA ILE A 49 -4.95 3.06 -1.37
C ILE A 49 -4.26 3.69 -0.16
N MET A 50 -3.47 4.74 -0.39
CA MET A 50 -2.80 5.43 0.71
C MET A 50 -3.79 5.97 1.72
N ARG A 51 -4.90 6.54 1.23
CA ARG A 51 -5.93 7.08 2.10
C ARG A 51 -6.59 5.95 2.91
N ALA A 52 -6.89 4.83 2.25
CA ALA A 52 -7.51 3.69 2.93
C ALA A 52 -6.61 3.09 4.00
N LEU A 53 -5.29 3.12 3.78
CA LEU A 53 -4.31 2.59 4.72
C LEU A 53 -3.77 3.64 5.69
N ALA A 54 -4.28 4.86 5.62
CA ALA A 54 -3.84 5.98 6.45
C ALA A 54 -2.35 6.27 6.29
N ILE A 55 -1.85 6.20 5.07
CA ILE A 55 -0.48 6.56 4.74
C ILE A 55 -0.47 8.00 4.23
N ASN A 56 0.39 8.81 4.79
CA ASN A 56 0.50 10.23 4.40
C ASN A 56 1.50 10.44 3.30
#